data_ed18121098369488a5c60d7fb04aafc4
#
_entry.id   ed18121098369488a5c60d7fb04aafc4
#
_cell.length_a   1.000
_cell.length_b   1.000
_cell.length_c   1.000
_cell.angle_alpha   90.00
_cell.angle_beta   90.00
_cell.angle_gamma   90.00
#
_symmetry.space_group_name_H-M   'P 1'
#
loop_
_entity.id
_entity.type
_entity.pdbx_description
1 polymer ?
#
loop_
_entity_poly.entity_id
_entity_poly.type
_entity_poly.pdbx_seq_one_letter_code
_entity_poly.pdbx_strand_id
1 'polypeptide(L)'
;NVYAVVKSVNTGSVQFKADGSFTGFYGANRVEVTAKVIAQKLWRKIASNEQIEGMSRNVPVEYANFDMDDEGFIYTVTEVSTDTDGVKKINPAGYNVWDNVVGDEYTFGDHTEAVWDMASNKTYSTKLTDIAIDGDGIINVLDFETGRVFQYDRLCNLICIFGTKNSSADQRGAFLNPNAVDTIGTNVIVLEGSKTRNDITVFEKTVFGKNLHKAFEFFDAGQYVEAAPYWEEVIKRDGGYTYAHVGLGKADLKNGEYKSAL
;
A
#
# COMPACT_ATOMS: atom_id res chain seq x y z
N ASN A 1 4.21 11.38 20.40
CA ASN A 1 2.82 10.94 20.41
C ASN A 1 2.76 9.44 20.14
N VAL A 2 1.72 8.78 20.65
CA VAL A 2 1.38 7.39 20.37
C VAL A 2 0.09 7.40 19.54
N TYR A 3 0.06 6.60 18.50
CA TYR A 3 -1.09 6.47 17.63
C TYR A 3 -1.60 5.03 17.67
N ALA A 4 -2.90 4.84 17.60
CA ALA A 4 -3.51 3.52 17.61
C ALA A 4 -4.70 3.43 16.66
N VAL A 5 -4.77 2.35 15.90
CA VAL A 5 -6.01 1.96 15.20
C VAL A 5 -6.92 1.27 16.20
N VAL A 6 -8.15 1.69 16.26
CA VAL A 6 -9.16 1.09 17.12
C VAL A 6 -10.33 0.64 16.26
N LYS A 7 -10.66 -0.63 16.32
CA LYS A 7 -11.79 -1.22 15.60
C LYS A 7 -13.09 -0.47 15.92
N SER A 8 -13.89 -0.22 14.91
CA SER A 8 -15.13 0.58 14.97
C SER A 8 -14.93 2.07 15.21
N VAL A 9 -13.70 2.58 15.07
CA VAL A 9 -13.37 3.99 15.05
C VAL A 9 -13.02 4.42 13.64
N ASN A 10 -13.91 5.14 12.99
CA ASN A 10 -13.77 5.60 11.60
C ASN A 10 -13.36 7.09 11.48
N THR A 11 -12.92 7.67 12.59
CA THR A 11 -12.44 9.06 12.66
C THR A 11 -10.92 9.18 12.54
N GLY A 12 -10.25 8.12 12.07
CA GLY A 12 -8.80 8.04 11.96
C GLY A 12 -8.14 7.33 13.13
N SER A 13 -6.82 7.45 13.24
CA SER A 13 -6.07 6.89 14.37
C SER A 13 -6.29 7.71 15.64
N VAL A 14 -6.41 7.03 16.76
CA VAL A 14 -6.49 7.65 18.08
C VAL A 14 -5.09 8.14 18.48
N GLN A 15 -4.98 9.39 18.89
CA GLN A 15 -3.71 10.00 19.26
C GLN A 15 -3.61 10.26 20.76
N PHE A 16 -2.48 9.84 21.35
CA PHE A 16 -2.14 10.09 22.75
C PHE A 16 -0.79 10.80 22.85
N LYS A 17 -0.61 11.61 23.89
CA LYS A 17 0.71 12.09 24.29
C LYS A 17 1.53 10.97 24.95
N ALA A 18 2.83 11.25 25.15
CA ALA A 18 3.72 10.31 25.84
C ALA A 18 3.27 10.00 27.29
N ASP A 19 2.53 10.90 27.93
CA ASP A 19 1.96 10.71 29.27
C ASP A 19 0.65 9.90 29.27
N GLY A 20 0.20 9.44 28.09
CA GLY A 20 -1.04 8.68 27.92
C GLY A 20 -2.32 9.54 27.83
N SER A 21 -2.22 10.86 27.89
CA SER A 21 -3.39 11.74 27.74
C SER A 21 -3.89 11.73 26.29
N PHE A 22 -5.22 11.57 26.11
CA PHE A 22 -5.87 11.62 24.81
C PHE A 22 -5.82 13.03 24.23
N THR A 23 -5.43 13.14 22.95
CA THR A 23 -5.32 14.43 22.24
C THR A 23 -6.32 14.61 21.12
N GLY A 24 -6.85 13.52 20.58
CA GLY A 24 -7.80 13.58 19.46
C GLY A 24 -7.63 12.42 18.49
N PHE A 25 -8.04 12.67 17.26
CA PHE A 25 -7.93 11.74 16.14
C PHE A 25 -7.05 12.36 15.06
N TYR A 26 -6.29 11.52 14.35
CA TYR A 26 -5.36 11.94 13.33
C TYR A 26 -5.58 11.15 12.05
N GLY A 27 -5.54 11.85 10.90
CA GLY A 27 -5.58 11.22 9.58
C GLY A 27 -6.93 10.56 9.24
N ALA A 28 -8.05 11.13 9.70
CA ALA A 28 -9.37 10.59 9.37
C ALA A 28 -9.60 10.57 7.85
N ASN A 29 -10.05 9.43 7.32
CA ASN A 29 -10.55 9.37 5.95
C ASN A 29 -11.72 10.34 5.78
N ARG A 30 -11.72 11.10 4.71
CA ARG A 30 -12.90 11.91 4.35
C ARG A 30 -13.90 11.05 3.61
N VAL A 31 -15.18 11.28 3.88
CA VAL A 31 -16.25 10.73 3.07
C VAL A 31 -16.24 11.46 1.73
N GLU A 32 -16.07 10.75 0.64
CA GLU A 32 -16.19 11.33 -0.69
C GLU A 32 -17.57 11.95 -0.90
N VAL A 33 -17.59 13.17 -1.42
CA VAL A 33 -18.82 13.91 -1.66
C VAL A 33 -19.38 13.51 -3.03
N THR A 34 -19.89 12.29 -3.12
CA THR A 34 -20.58 11.82 -4.32
C THR A 34 -21.97 12.42 -4.46
N ALA A 35 -22.52 12.42 -5.68
CA ALA A 35 -23.91 12.85 -5.91
C ALA A 35 -24.91 12.10 -5.02
N LYS A 36 -24.66 10.83 -4.71
CA LYS A 36 -25.44 9.99 -3.78
C LYS A 36 -25.38 10.55 -2.35
N VAL A 37 -24.20 10.95 -1.87
CA VAL A 37 -24.00 11.53 -0.54
C VAL A 37 -24.72 12.89 -0.44
N ILE A 38 -24.63 13.71 -1.48
CA ILE A 38 -25.34 14.99 -1.55
C ILE A 38 -26.86 14.76 -1.52
N ALA A 39 -27.36 13.85 -2.34
CA ALA A 39 -28.79 13.52 -2.37
C ALA A 39 -29.28 12.99 -1.01
N GLN A 40 -28.53 12.12 -0.35
CA GLN A 40 -28.86 11.63 0.99
C GLN A 40 -28.84 12.76 2.04
N LYS A 41 -27.89 13.69 1.96
CA LYS A 41 -27.81 14.85 2.84
C LYS A 41 -29.00 15.80 2.68
N LEU A 42 -29.43 16.00 1.43
CA LEU A 42 -30.63 16.78 1.13
C LEU A 42 -31.91 16.07 1.61
N TRP A 43 -32.01 14.75 1.34
CA TRP A 43 -33.14 13.93 1.76
C TRP A 43 -33.32 13.92 3.29
N ARG A 44 -32.23 13.81 4.05
CA ARG A 44 -32.26 13.87 5.52
C ARG A 44 -32.82 15.15 6.09
N LYS A 45 -32.85 16.27 5.34
CA LYS A 45 -33.45 17.52 5.78
C LYS A 45 -34.97 17.55 5.68
N ILE A 46 -35.53 16.64 4.89
CA ILE A 46 -37.01 16.62 4.59
C ILE A 46 -37.64 15.27 5.01
N ALA A 47 -36.87 14.27 5.31
CA ALA A 47 -37.34 12.93 5.71
C ALA A 47 -37.78 12.91 7.20
N SER A 48 -38.74 12.03 7.53
CA SER A 48 -39.12 11.79 8.93
C SER A 48 -38.03 11.03 9.70
N ASN A 49 -38.08 11.08 11.03
CA ASN A 49 -37.10 10.39 11.89
C ASN A 49 -37.02 8.88 11.62
N GLU A 50 -38.14 8.21 11.37
CA GLU A 50 -38.21 6.80 11.03
C GLU A 50 -37.52 6.47 9.69
N GLN A 51 -37.66 7.37 8.70
CA GLN A 51 -36.98 7.25 7.42
C GLN A 51 -35.48 7.50 7.54
N ILE A 52 -35.05 8.41 8.43
CA ILE A 52 -33.65 8.71 8.69
C ILE A 52 -32.96 7.55 9.40
N GLU A 53 -33.62 6.88 10.33
CA GLU A 53 -33.08 5.70 11.04
C GLU A 53 -32.83 4.52 10.11
N GLY A 54 -33.64 4.35 9.06
CA GLY A 54 -33.45 3.33 8.03
C GLY A 54 -32.36 3.64 6.98
N MET A 55 -31.82 4.86 7.00
CA MET A 55 -30.78 5.25 6.03
C MET A 55 -29.38 4.83 6.47
N SER A 56 -28.64 4.21 5.54
CA SER A 56 -27.21 3.94 5.77
C SER A 56 -26.47 5.24 6.09
N ARG A 57 -25.65 5.22 7.12
CA ARG A 57 -24.74 6.33 7.42
C ARG A 57 -23.53 6.22 6.49
N ASN A 58 -23.25 7.30 5.76
CA ASN A 58 -21.98 7.42 5.05
C ASN A 58 -20.91 7.77 6.09
N VAL A 59 -20.28 6.76 6.63
CA VAL A 59 -19.14 6.89 7.53
C VAL A 59 -17.87 6.57 6.74
N PRO A 60 -16.75 7.22 7.06
CA PRO A 60 -15.46 6.85 6.47
C PRO A 60 -15.16 5.36 6.69
N VAL A 61 -14.46 4.73 5.75
CA VAL A 61 -14.01 3.35 5.92
C VAL A 61 -12.96 3.30 7.01
N GLU A 62 -13.05 2.30 7.89
CA GLU A 62 -12.05 2.06 8.94
C GLU A 62 -10.74 1.59 8.34
N TYR A 63 -9.63 1.99 8.96
CA TYR A 63 -8.33 1.40 8.62
C TYR A 63 -8.25 -0.03 9.14
N ALA A 64 -7.66 -0.93 8.35
CA ALA A 64 -7.18 -2.19 8.87
C ALA A 64 -5.91 -1.96 9.70
N ASN A 65 -4.97 -1.22 9.13
CA ASN A 65 -3.79 -0.72 9.81
C ASN A 65 -3.25 0.56 9.11
N PHE A 66 -2.21 1.16 9.70
CA PHE A 66 -1.51 2.30 9.12
C PHE A 66 -0.05 2.36 9.59
N ASP A 67 0.77 3.06 8.81
CA ASP A 67 2.09 3.53 9.21
C ASP A 67 2.25 5.02 8.89
N MET A 68 3.29 5.66 9.39
CA MET A 68 3.48 7.09 9.28
C MET A 68 4.95 7.42 8.99
N ASP A 69 5.16 8.27 7.98
CA ASP A 69 6.49 8.79 7.68
C ASP A 69 6.90 9.95 8.59
N ASP A 70 8.18 10.34 8.50
CA ASP A 70 8.77 11.43 9.29
C ASP A 70 8.16 12.80 8.96
N GLU A 71 7.51 12.95 7.81
CA GLU A 71 6.82 14.16 7.39
C GLU A 71 5.39 14.26 7.97
N GLY A 72 4.93 13.19 8.63
CA GLY A 72 3.60 13.09 9.25
C GLY A 72 2.49 12.70 8.30
N PHE A 73 2.79 12.18 7.10
CA PHE A 73 1.80 11.52 6.28
C PHE A 73 1.46 10.14 6.86
N ILE A 74 0.20 9.79 6.82
CA ILE A 74 -0.29 8.48 7.20
C ILE A 74 -0.53 7.66 5.95
N TYR A 75 0.04 6.46 5.93
CA TYR A 75 -0.22 5.45 4.91
C TYR A 75 -1.14 4.41 5.50
N THR A 76 -2.30 4.21 4.91
CA THR A 76 -3.34 3.35 5.46
C THR A 76 -3.71 2.23 4.51
N VAL A 77 -4.12 1.10 5.09
CA VAL A 77 -4.77 0.01 4.36
C VAL A 77 -6.18 -0.21 4.88
N THR A 78 -7.06 -0.65 4.00
CA THR A 78 -8.41 -1.08 4.33
C THR A 78 -8.65 -2.50 3.83
N GLU A 79 -9.31 -3.34 4.63
CA GLU A 79 -9.61 -4.73 4.23
C GLU A 79 -10.64 -4.81 3.09
N VAL A 80 -11.45 -3.79 2.95
CA VAL A 80 -12.49 -3.72 1.92
C VAL A 80 -11.87 -3.22 0.64
N SER A 81 -11.55 -4.14 -0.26
CA SER A 81 -11.08 -3.82 -1.60
C SER A 81 -12.24 -3.33 -2.46
N THR A 82 -12.53 -2.05 -2.39
CA THR A 82 -13.15 -1.36 -3.50
C THR A 82 -12.07 -0.51 -4.14
N ASP A 83 -11.44 -1.10 -5.11
CA ASP A 83 -10.65 -0.52 -6.18
C ASP A 83 -9.55 0.49 -5.80
N THR A 84 -9.85 1.74 -5.62
CA THR A 84 -8.87 2.81 -5.38
C THR A 84 -8.62 3.09 -3.90
N ASP A 85 -9.48 2.58 -3.02
CA ASP A 85 -9.48 2.88 -1.59
C ASP A 85 -8.66 1.91 -0.72
N GLY A 86 -8.05 0.90 -1.32
CA GLY A 86 -7.30 -0.13 -0.61
C GLY A 86 -6.10 0.40 0.17
N VAL A 87 -5.37 1.34 -0.44
CA VAL A 87 -4.22 2.03 0.18
C VAL A 87 -4.34 3.52 -0.06
N LYS A 88 -4.06 4.33 0.97
CA LYS A 88 -4.09 5.80 0.88
C LYS A 88 -2.87 6.40 1.55
N LYS A 89 -2.38 7.52 1.00
CA LYS A 89 -1.43 8.41 1.65
C LYS A 89 -2.17 9.67 2.08
N ILE A 90 -2.40 9.83 3.37
CA ILE A 90 -3.22 10.89 3.95
C ILE A 90 -2.33 11.94 4.60
N ASN A 91 -2.51 13.20 4.22
CA ASN A 91 -1.83 14.32 4.86
C ASN A 91 -2.47 14.66 6.22
N PRO A 92 -1.81 15.49 7.06
CA PRO A 92 -2.33 15.91 8.36
C PRO A 92 -3.73 16.56 8.32
N ALA A 93 -4.13 17.10 7.17
CA ALA A 93 -5.46 17.69 6.97
C ALA A 93 -6.54 16.67 6.57
N GLY A 94 -6.18 15.38 6.42
CA GLY A 94 -7.08 14.27 6.12
C GLY A 94 -7.40 14.11 4.63
N TYR A 95 -6.56 14.65 3.73
CA TYR A 95 -6.70 14.46 2.28
C TYR A 95 -5.79 13.33 1.81
N ASN A 96 -6.31 12.42 0.99
CA ASN A 96 -5.50 11.48 0.25
C ASN A 96 -4.73 12.23 -0.85
N VAL A 97 -3.41 12.27 -0.73
CA VAL A 97 -2.57 12.99 -1.69
C VAL A 97 -2.34 12.20 -2.98
N TRP A 98 -2.69 10.91 -2.97
CA TRP A 98 -2.59 10.04 -4.13
C TRP A 98 -3.80 10.10 -5.07
N ASP A 99 -4.92 10.68 -4.65
CA ASP A 99 -6.13 10.84 -5.50
C ASP A 99 -5.84 11.52 -6.86
N ASN A 100 -4.79 12.36 -6.91
CA ASN A 100 -4.38 13.03 -8.14
C ASN A 100 -3.20 12.33 -8.87
N VAL A 101 -2.65 11.27 -8.29
CA VAL A 101 -1.49 10.54 -8.84
C VAL A 101 -1.95 9.26 -9.52
N VAL A 102 -2.85 8.54 -8.87
CA VAL A 102 -3.44 7.31 -9.40
C VAL A 102 -4.83 7.63 -9.96
N GLY A 103 -5.12 7.17 -11.16
CA GLY A 103 -6.45 7.31 -11.77
C GLY A 103 -7.47 6.38 -11.09
N ASP A 104 -8.74 6.58 -11.41
CA ASP A 104 -9.87 5.81 -10.86
C ASP A 104 -9.79 4.30 -11.14
N GLU A 105 -8.96 3.88 -12.10
CA GLU A 105 -8.74 2.47 -12.48
C GLU A 105 -7.53 1.84 -11.79
N TYR A 106 -6.81 2.58 -10.92
CA TYR A 106 -5.62 2.05 -10.26
C TYR A 106 -6.01 1.08 -9.15
N THR A 107 -5.41 -0.12 -9.18
CA THR A 107 -5.67 -1.19 -8.23
C THR A 107 -4.43 -1.50 -7.42
N PHE A 108 -4.54 -1.47 -6.08
CA PHE A 108 -3.51 -1.95 -5.19
C PHE A 108 -3.64 -3.47 -4.98
N GLY A 109 -2.51 -4.16 -4.87
CA GLY A 109 -2.49 -5.60 -4.78
C GLY A 109 -2.55 -6.28 -6.15
N ASP A 110 -3.13 -7.48 -6.22
CA ASP A 110 -3.21 -8.23 -7.49
C ASP A 110 -4.35 -7.70 -8.38
N HIS A 111 -5.55 -8.13 -8.10
CA HIS A 111 -6.76 -7.74 -8.82
C HIS A 111 -7.92 -7.62 -7.84
N THR A 112 -8.83 -6.71 -8.12
CA THR A 112 -10.08 -6.55 -7.37
C THR A 112 -11.03 -7.72 -7.60
N GLU A 113 -10.97 -8.33 -8.79
CA GLU A 113 -11.75 -9.53 -9.09
C GLU A 113 -11.11 -10.75 -8.45
N ALA A 114 -11.98 -11.61 -7.90
CA ALA A 114 -11.57 -12.85 -7.28
C ALA A 114 -10.88 -13.77 -8.30
N VAL A 115 -9.63 -14.13 -8.03
CA VAL A 115 -8.87 -15.04 -8.86
C VAL A 115 -9.18 -16.48 -8.48
N TRP A 116 -9.59 -17.27 -9.45
CA TRP A 116 -9.78 -18.71 -9.26
C TRP A 116 -8.45 -19.45 -9.29
N ASP A 117 -8.08 -20.09 -8.17
CA ASP A 117 -6.93 -20.98 -8.13
C ASP A 117 -7.37 -22.43 -8.39
N MET A 118 -6.96 -22.97 -9.54
CA MET A 118 -7.27 -24.33 -9.94
C MET A 118 -6.65 -25.40 -9.02
N ALA A 119 -5.50 -25.10 -8.39
CA ALA A 119 -4.79 -26.06 -7.54
C ALA A 119 -5.51 -26.26 -6.20
N SER A 120 -6.00 -25.20 -5.61
CA SER A 120 -6.72 -25.24 -4.31
C SER A 120 -8.25 -25.35 -4.47
N ASN A 121 -8.78 -25.21 -5.68
CA ASN A 121 -10.20 -25.10 -5.98
C ASN A 121 -10.91 -23.99 -5.17
N LYS A 122 -10.21 -22.86 -4.97
CA LYS A 122 -10.69 -21.70 -4.21
C LYS A 122 -10.55 -20.43 -5.01
N THR A 123 -11.39 -19.48 -4.70
CA THR A 123 -11.31 -18.12 -5.21
C THR A 123 -10.64 -17.25 -4.15
N TYR A 124 -9.61 -16.52 -4.53
CA TYR A 124 -8.95 -15.54 -3.69
C TYR A 124 -9.24 -14.13 -4.20
N SER A 125 -9.51 -13.23 -3.30
CA SER A 125 -9.54 -11.80 -3.56
C SER A 125 -8.47 -11.13 -2.72
N THR A 126 -7.86 -10.07 -3.24
CA THR A 126 -6.91 -9.26 -2.48
C THR A 126 -7.51 -8.82 -1.15
N LYS A 127 -6.77 -9.05 -0.06
CA LYS A 127 -7.12 -8.62 1.28
C LYS A 127 -5.93 -7.94 1.92
N LEU A 128 -5.82 -6.64 1.72
CA LEU A 128 -4.75 -5.83 2.29
C LEU A 128 -5.01 -5.61 3.78
N THR A 129 -4.09 -6.06 4.62
CA THR A 129 -4.29 -6.08 6.08
C THR A 129 -3.30 -5.24 6.84
N ASP A 130 -2.12 -5.00 6.26
CA ASP A 130 -1.08 -4.27 6.96
C ASP A 130 -0.17 -3.51 5.99
N ILE A 131 0.51 -2.48 6.50
CA ILE A 131 1.37 -1.57 5.73
C ILE A 131 2.53 -1.10 6.60
N ALA A 132 3.71 -1.04 6.01
CA ALA A 132 4.90 -0.49 6.66
C ALA A 132 5.76 0.28 5.66
N ILE A 133 6.41 1.34 6.11
CA ILE A 133 7.32 2.16 5.30
C ILE A 133 8.75 1.88 5.75
N ASP A 134 9.63 1.53 4.80
CA ASP A 134 11.03 1.28 5.13
C ASP A 134 11.84 2.59 5.20
N GLY A 135 13.11 2.46 5.66
CA GLY A 135 14.00 3.60 5.81
C GLY A 135 14.35 4.34 4.51
N ASP A 136 14.08 3.75 3.34
CA ASP A 136 14.23 4.38 2.03
C ASP A 136 12.91 5.02 1.55
N GLY A 137 11.83 4.88 2.32
CA GLY A 137 10.49 5.38 1.99
C GLY A 137 9.72 4.49 1.02
N ILE A 138 10.13 3.23 0.89
CA ILE A 138 9.39 2.21 0.13
C ILE A 138 8.23 1.71 0.98
N ILE A 139 7.09 1.60 0.35
CA ILE A 139 5.83 1.23 0.99
C ILE A 139 5.61 -0.26 0.78
N ASN A 140 5.50 -1.00 1.89
CA ASN A 140 5.31 -2.44 1.91
C ASN A 140 3.88 -2.75 2.36
N VAL A 141 3.09 -3.38 1.50
CA VAL A 141 1.67 -3.68 1.74
C VAL A 141 1.48 -5.18 1.77
N LEU A 142 0.94 -5.69 2.85
CA LEU A 142 0.69 -7.13 3.04
C LEU A 142 -0.71 -7.51 2.55
N ASP A 143 -0.76 -8.48 1.65
CA ASP A 143 -1.99 -9.19 1.30
C ASP A 143 -2.07 -10.51 2.09
N PHE A 144 -3.02 -10.57 2.99
CA PHE A 144 -3.27 -11.74 3.83
C PHE A 144 -3.69 -12.97 3.03
N GLU A 145 -4.50 -12.81 1.97
CA GLU A 145 -5.05 -13.96 1.24
C GLU A 145 -4.01 -14.68 0.40
N THR A 146 -3.14 -13.94 -0.27
CA THR A 146 -2.09 -14.52 -1.13
C THR A 146 -0.76 -14.70 -0.40
N GLY A 147 -0.58 -14.07 0.76
CA GLY A 147 0.67 -14.05 1.51
C GLY A 147 1.76 -13.28 0.79
N ARG A 148 1.39 -12.30 -0.01
CA ARG A 148 2.30 -11.45 -0.78
C ARG A 148 2.52 -10.13 -0.10
N VAL A 149 3.73 -9.62 -0.22
CA VAL A 149 4.07 -8.24 0.11
C VAL A 149 4.30 -7.49 -1.20
N PHE A 150 3.50 -6.46 -1.42
CA PHE A 150 3.60 -5.56 -2.55
C PHE A 150 4.45 -4.36 -2.16
N GLN A 151 5.50 -4.06 -2.91
CA GLN A 151 6.31 -2.87 -2.69
C GLN A 151 5.96 -1.78 -3.70
N TYR A 152 5.69 -0.58 -3.18
CA TYR A 152 5.41 0.62 -3.98
C TYR A 152 6.43 1.71 -3.66
N ASP A 153 6.73 2.54 -4.67
CA ASP A 153 7.45 3.79 -4.48
C ASP A 153 6.53 4.91 -3.95
N ARG A 154 7.10 6.10 -3.76
CA ARG A 154 6.35 7.27 -3.26
C ARG A 154 5.29 7.80 -4.23
N LEU A 155 5.36 7.40 -5.50
CA LEU A 155 4.44 7.75 -6.58
C LEU A 155 3.43 6.65 -6.90
N CYS A 156 3.30 5.64 -6.03
CA CYS A 156 2.44 4.47 -6.19
C CYS A 156 2.85 3.50 -7.32
N ASN A 157 4.06 3.60 -7.86
CA ASN A 157 4.49 2.60 -8.82
C ASN A 157 4.78 1.28 -8.10
N LEU A 158 4.25 0.18 -8.62
CA LEU A 158 4.56 -1.15 -8.11
C LEU A 158 6.00 -1.52 -8.48
N ILE A 159 6.86 -1.66 -7.48
CA ILE A 159 8.28 -1.97 -7.64
C ILE A 159 8.50 -3.47 -7.80
N CYS A 160 8.04 -4.24 -6.82
CA CYS A 160 8.14 -5.70 -6.84
C CYS A 160 7.13 -6.35 -5.89
N ILE A 161 7.00 -7.66 -6.04
CA ILE A 161 6.15 -8.51 -5.21
C ILE A 161 6.99 -9.66 -4.70
N PHE A 162 6.89 -9.99 -3.42
CA PHE A 162 7.54 -11.17 -2.84
C PHE A 162 6.64 -11.82 -1.78
N GLY A 163 7.03 -13.00 -1.32
CA GLY A 163 6.21 -13.81 -0.44
C GLY A 163 5.15 -14.63 -1.19
N THR A 164 4.59 -15.59 -0.51
CA THR A 164 3.50 -16.44 -1.01
C THR A 164 2.82 -17.18 0.14
N LYS A 165 1.57 -17.56 -0.05
CA LYS A 165 0.87 -18.45 0.89
C LYS A 165 1.06 -19.91 0.45
N ASN A 166 1.57 -20.75 1.35
CA ASN A 166 1.76 -22.16 1.08
C ASN A 166 1.44 -22.99 2.32
N SER A 167 0.69 -24.06 2.13
CA SER A 167 0.30 -24.98 3.20
C SER A 167 1.46 -25.88 3.69
N SER A 168 2.50 -26.06 2.89
CA SER A 168 3.72 -26.79 3.28
C SER A 168 4.82 -25.81 3.70
N ALA A 169 4.91 -25.57 4.98
CA ALA A 169 5.68 -24.53 5.65
C ALA A 169 7.21 -24.50 5.43
N ASP A 170 7.78 -25.36 4.58
CA ASP A 170 9.23 -25.52 4.43
C ASP A 170 9.85 -24.61 3.34
N GLN A 171 9.03 -23.88 2.60
CA GLN A 171 9.53 -22.99 1.57
C GLN A 171 9.87 -21.62 2.19
N ARG A 172 11.11 -21.16 1.98
CA ARG A 172 11.53 -19.81 2.42
C ARG A 172 10.67 -18.75 1.75
N GLY A 173 10.16 -17.79 2.55
CA GLY A 173 9.27 -16.74 2.07
C GLY A 173 7.84 -17.19 1.81
N ALA A 174 7.48 -18.40 2.26
CA ALA A 174 6.10 -18.87 2.26
C ALA A 174 5.49 -18.79 3.66
N PHE A 175 4.23 -18.40 3.72
CA PHE A 175 3.48 -18.20 4.95
C PHE A 175 2.23 -19.09 5.00
N LEU A 176 1.82 -19.46 6.20
CA LEU A 176 0.49 -20.06 6.43
C LEU A 176 -0.55 -18.96 6.68
N ASN A 177 -0.27 -18.04 7.60
CA ASN A 177 -1.12 -16.92 7.97
C ASN A 177 -0.25 -15.70 8.30
N PRO A 178 0.18 -14.92 7.32
CA PRO A 178 0.89 -13.67 7.56
C PRO A 178 -0.07 -12.63 8.15
N ASN A 179 0.25 -12.09 9.31
CA ASN A 179 -0.65 -11.23 10.06
C ASN A 179 -0.24 -9.77 10.03
N ALA A 180 1.07 -9.51 9.99
CA ALA A 180 1.58 -8.15 9.99
C ALA A 180 2.87 -8.04 9.17
N VAL A 181 3.12 -6.86 8.65
CA VAL A 181 4.38 -6.45 8.01
C VAL A 181 4.94 -5.25 8.76
N ASP A 182 6.25 -5.21 8.93
CA ASP A 182 6.97 -4.09 9.52
C ASP A 182 8.37 -4.00 8.90
N THR A 183 9.15 -3.00 9.27
CA THR A 183 10.50 -2.80 8.73
C THR A 183 11.54 -2.55 9.82
N ILE A 184 12.76 -3.03 9.59
CA ILE A 184 13.96 -2.66 10.37
C ILE A 184 14.98 -2.09 9.41
N GLY A 185 15.11 -0.78 9.41
CA GLY A 185 15.89 -0.06 8.39
C GLY A 185 15.28 -0.27 7.01
N THR A 186 15.97 -1.01 6.14
CA THR A 186 15.50 -1.34 4.79
C THR A 186 15.12 -2.82 4.62
N ASN A 187 15.14 -3.58 5.71
CA ASN A 187 14.69 -4.98 5.71
C ASN A 187 13.21 -5.06 6.04
N VAL A 188 12.49 -5.90 5.35
CA VAL A 188 11.05 -6.13 5.60
C VAL A 188 10.88 -7.33 6.51
N ILE A 189 10.04 -7.18 7.50
CA ILE A 189 9.70 -8.23 8.47
C ILE A 189 8.25 -8.62 8.28
N VAL A 190 7.98 -9.91 8.19
CA VAL A 190 6.61 -10.43 8.19
C VAL A 190 6.40 -11.29 9.41
N LEU A 191 5.40 -10.93 10.21
CA LEU A 191 4.96 -11.72 11.35
C LEU A 191 3.89 -12.72 10.90
N GLU A 192 4.13 -13.97 11.20
CA GLU A 192 3.17 -15.04 11.02
C GLU A 192 2.63 -15.49 12.38
N GLY A 193 1.30 -15.53 12.52
CA GLY A 193 0.63 -15.99 13.72
C GLY A 193 -0.48 -16.97 13.41
N SER A 194 -0.27 -18.24 13.72
CA SER A 194 -1.28 -19.29 13.62
C SER A 194 -1.26 -20.17 14.88
N LYS A 195 -2.21 -21.09 15.00
CA LYS A 195 -2.22 -22.06 16.10
C LYS A 195 -1.01 -23.01 16.08
N THR A 196 -0.38 -23.17 14.91
CA THR A 196 0.68 -24.14 14.69
C THR A 196 2.03 -23.52 14.38
N ARG A 197 2.05 -22.23 14.00
CA ARG A 197 3.27 -21.52 13.62
C ARG A 197 3.19 -20.08 14.08
N ASN A 198 4.23 -19.62 14.79
CA ASN A 198 4.41 -18.22 15.20
C ASN A 198 5.86 -17.86 14.90
N ASP A 199 6.09 -17.27 13.76
CA ASP A 199 7.42 -16.97 13.24
C ASP A 199 7.52 -15.51 12.81
N ILE A 200 8.74 -15.02 12.80
CA ILE A 200 9.12 -13.76 12.18
C ILE A 200 10.05 -14.08 11.01
N THR A 201 9.65 -13.73 9.82
CA THR A 201 10.48 -13.85 8.62
C THR A 201 11.06 -12.50 8.27
N VAL A 202 12.39 -12.43 8.15
CA VAL A 202 13.12 -11.22 7.73
C VAL A 202 13.52 -11.36 6.28
N PHE A 203 13.13 -10.39 5.45
CA PHE A 203 13.53 -10.28 4.05
C PHE A 203 14.61 -9.23 3.91
N GLU A 204 15.77 -9.64 3.44
CA GLU A 204 16.87 -8.74 3.09
C GLU A 204 16.87 -8.48 1.58
N LYS A 205 17.20 -7.25 1.18
CA LYS A 205 17.31 -6.90 -0.24
C LYS A 205 18.43 -7.71 -0.90
N THR A 206 18.10 -8.44 -1.94
CA THR A 206 19.08 -9.08 -2.84
C THR A 206 19.84 -8.00 -3.62
N VAL A 207 20.90 -8.39 -4.35
CA VAL A 207 21.61 -7.46 -5.25
C VAL A 207 20.64 -6.85 -6.29
N PHE A 208 19.69 -7.63 -6.80
CA PHE A 208 18.64 -7.15 -7.68
C PHE A 208 17.78 -6.09 -6.98
N GLY A 209 17.24 -6.38 -5.80
CA GLY A 209 16.40 -5.45 -5.05
C GLY A 209 17.15 -4.17 -4.68
N LYS A 210 18.43 -4.23 -4.32
CA LYS A 210 19.25 -3.05 -4.04
C LYS A 210 19.40 -2.14 -5.26
N ASN A 211 19.69 -2.71 -6.42
CA ASN A 211 19.77 -1.93 -7.66
C ASN A 211 18.41 -1.37 -8.06
N LEU A 212 17.37 -2.16 -7.91
CA LEU A 212 16.00 -1.75 -8.23
C LEU A 212 15.56 -0.54 -7.39
N HIS A 213 15.72 -0.60 -6.07
CA HIS A 213 15.36 0.50 -5.18
C HIS A 213 16.23 1.75 -5.43
N LYS A 214 17.52 1.56 -5.68
CA LYS A 214 18.41 2.68 -6.00
C LYS A 214 18.07 3.35 -7.32
N ALA A 215 17.67 2.56 -8.31
CA ALA A 215 17.19 3.08 -9.58
C ALA A 215 15.93 3.92 -9.42
N PHE A 216 14.95 3.47 -8.63
CA PHE A 216 13.74 4.24 -8.33
C PHE A 216 14.03 5.49 -7.53
N GLU A 217 14.92 5.45 -6.54
CA GLU A 217 15.33 6.64 -5.77
C GLU A 217 15.81 7.77 -6.69
N PHE A 218 16.73 7.46 -7.63
CA PHE A 218 17.19 8.45 -8.61
C PHE A 218 16.11 8.84 -9.61
N PHE A 219 15.32 7.86 -10.06
CA PHE A 219 14.25 8.10 -11.04
C PHE A 219 13.19 9.05 -10.50
N ASP A 220 12.74 8.88 -9.27
CA ASP A 220 11.74 9.72 -8.59
C ASP A 220 12.28 11.12 -8.32
N ALA A 221 13.59 11.23 -8.08
CA ALA A 221 14.28 12.52 -7.98
C ALA A 221 14.50 13.23 -9.33
N GLY A 222 14.10 12.61 -10.47
CA GLY A 222 14.32 13.13 -11.81
C GLY A 222 15.79 13.04 -12.28
N GLN A 223 16.61 12.30 -11.57
CA GLN A 223 18.03 12.05 -11.85
C GLN A 223 18.18 10.81 -12.74
N TYR A 224 17.64 10.90 -13.96
CA TYR A 224 17.51 9.74 -14.85
C TYR A 224 18.86 9.19 -15.32
N VAL A 225 19.86 10.08 -15.50
CA VAL A 225 21.21 9.67 -15.92
C VAL A 225 21.91 8.89 -14.81
N GLU A 226 21.75 9.33 -13.56
CA GLU A 226 22.26 8.66 -12.37
C GLU A 226 21.56 7.34 -12.10
N ALA A 227 20.27 7.22 -12.49
CA ALA A 227 19.50 5.98 -12.39
C ALA A 227 19.96 4.91 -13.41
N ALA A 228 20.47 5.33 -14.59
CA ALA A 228 20.74 4.43 -15.72
C ALA A 228 21.62 3.22 -15.36
N PRO A 229 22.78 3.33 -14.68
CA PRO A 229 23.61 2.16 -14.37
C PRO A 229 22.89 1.14 -13.49
N TYR A 230 21.98 1.56 -12.64
CA TYR A 230 21.17 0.66 -11.80
C TYR A 230 20.09 -0.03 -12.61
N TRP A 231 19.45 0.69 -13.56
CA TRP A 231 18.50 0.08 -14.49
C TRP A 231 19.15 -0.95 -15.40
N GLU A 232 20.37 -0.72 -15.87
CA GLU A 232 21.14 -1.71 -16.63
C GLU A 232 21.37 -3.01 -15.83
N GLU A 233 21.71 -2.91 -14.52
CA GLU A 233 21.87 -4.07 -13.66
C GLU A 233 20.53 -4.80 -13.41
N VAL A 234 19.42 -4.08 -13.37
CA VAL A 234 18.07 -4.67 -13.30
C VAL A 234 17.78 -5.47 -14.56
N ILE A 235 17.98 -4.89 -15.75
CA ILE A 235 17.72 -5.54 -17.06
C ILE A 235 18.57 -6.78 -17.26
N LYS A 236 19.82 -6.80 -16.80
CA LYS A 236 20.68 -8.00 -16.87
C LYS A 236 20.07 -9.20 -16.18
N ARG A 237 19.22 -9.01 -15.19
CA ARG A 237 18.58 -10.07 -14.41
C ARG A 237 17.13 -10.31 -14.80
N ASP A 238 16.43 -9.25 -15.13
CA ASP A 238 15.05 -9.25 -15.63
C ASP A 238 14.94 -8.32 -16.84
N GLY A 239 15.15 -8.89 -18.02
CA GLY A 239 15.09 -8.16 -19.29
C GLY A 239 13.67 -7.66 -19.65
N GLY A 240 12.64 -8.13 -18.94
CA GLY A 240 11.25 -7.72 -19.13
C GLY A 240 10.81 -6.59 -18.18
N TYR A 241 11.68 -6.10 -17.29
CA TYR A 241 11.29 -5.11 -16.30
C TYR A 241 11.00 -3.73 -16.94
N THR A 242 9.72 -3.41 -17.09
CA THR A 242 9.25 -2.28 -17.90
C THR A 242 9.81 -0.92 -17.44
N TYR A 243 9.84 -0.66 -16.13
CA TYR A 243 10.37 0.60 -15.60
C TYR A 243 11.85 0.81 -15.91
N ALA A 244 12.64 -0.26 -16.03
CA ALA A 244 14.04 -0.14 -16.39
C ALA A 244 14.20 0.35 -17.83
N HIS A 245 13.38 -0.15 -18.75
CA HIS A 245 13.38 0.35 -20.14
C HIS A 245 12.94 1.81 -20.21
N VAL A 246 11.88 2.17 -19.50
CA VAL A 246 11.43 3.57 -19.41
C VAL A 246 12.50 4.46 -18.80
N GLY A 247 13.17 3.99 -17.74
CA GLY A 247 14.24 4.71 -17.05
C GLY A 247 15.43 4.99 -17.95
N LEU A 248 15.89 3.98 -18.70
CA LEU A 248 16.98 4.12 -19.67
C LEU A 248 16.58 5.05 -20.81
N GLY A 249 15.37 4.93 -21.38
CA GLY A 249 14.88 5.84 -22.39
C GLY A 249 14.85 7.30 -21.93
N LYS A 250 14.45 7.55 -20.67
CA LYS A 250 14.50 8.90 -20.08
C LYS A 250 15.94 9.41 -19.89
N ALA A 251 16.89 8.54 -19.52
CA ALA A 251 18.29 8.90 -19.43
C ALA A 251 18.88 9.29 -20.81
N ASP A 252 18.59 8.49 -21.83
CA ASP A 252 18.99 8.77 -23.22
C ASP A 252 18.42 10.10 -23.74
N LEU A 253 17.16 10.39 -23.45
CA LEU A 253 16.54 11.69 -23.79
C LEU A 253 17.28 12.86 -23.12
N LYS A 254 17.66 12.70 -21.85
CA LYS A 254 18.44 13.72 -21.11
C LYS A 254 19.82 13.94 -21.73
N ASN A 255 20.45 12.87 -22.22
CA ASN A 255 21.75 12.92 -22.90
C ASN A 255 21.67 13.38 -24.36
N GLY A 256 20.48 13.57 -24.92
CA GLY A 256 20.27 13.96 -26.32
C GLY A 256 20.36 12.79 -27.32
N GLU A 257 20.35 11.55 -26.81
CA GLU A 257 20.45 10.34 -27.62
C GLU A 257 19.05 9.85 -28.05
N TYR A 258 18.39 10.69 -28.85
CA TYR A 258 16.96 10.49 -29.22
C TYR A 258 16.67 9.20 -29.99
N LYS A 259 17.67 8.59 -30.65
CA LYS A 259 17.47 7.35 -31.40
C LYS A 259 17.47 6.11 -30.51
N SER A 260 18.20 6.13 -29.41
CA SER A 260 18.24 5.02 -28.46
C SER A 260 17.09 5.09 -27.47
N ALA A 261 16.50 6.28 -27.28
CA ALA A 261 15.37 6.50 -26.39
C ALA A 261 14.02 5.99 -26.92
N LEU A 262 13.94 5.62 -28.22
CA LEU A 262 12.77 5.05 -28.89
C LEU A 262 12.83 3.53 -28.98
#